data_c66e83fafed2e304af59be36318bade5
#
_entry.id   c66e83fafed2e304af59be36318bade5
#
_cell.length_a   1.000
_cell.length_b   1.000
_cell.length_c   1.000
_cell.angle_alpha   90.00
_cell.angle_beta   90.00
_cell.angle_gamma   90.00
#
_symmetry.space_group_name_H-M   'P 1'
#
loop_
_entity.id
_entity.type
_entity.pdbx_description
1 polymer ?
#
loop_
_entity_poly.entity_id
_entity_poly.type
_entity_poly.pdbx_seq_one_letter_code
_entity_poly.pdbx_strand_id
1 'polypeptide(L)'
;MAEIKNLNPVEIWRNFDKLTQVPRPSGHLEKIQAYLLNWAKEAGVEAFQDPAGNIVMRKPATPGMENRKGVILQAHMDMVPQKAKDSKHNFETDPIETIIDGDWVHANRTTLGSDDGLGVATIMAIMEAKDLQHGPVEGLITRDEETGMYGANELPEGELNGDILLNLDTEVWGEFVIGSAGGIDITATLDYKEVETDQEDAAVKVTLKGLKGGHSGIEICEGRANANKCMVRFVREAIAELDARLASWNGGNMRNAIPFEAEVVLTLPKENVEALQDLVADWKEELQDEFKGIENIEKIEFFTENVETPKMEVPQEIQDNLVDAIYACHDGVLRMAPSMPEIVETSSNLAIVEIGEGKAAIKILARSSHEGYKAYIATMFESCFSMAGMKVEFSGSYGGWNPNPDSDILKHVLKVYKEQNGEDGKVQAVHAGLECSIILGKYPHLDVVSFGPTLCSPHTQFERCQISCVAPFWNLMKQLLAEIPTK
;
A
#
# COMPACT_ATOMS: atom_id res chain seq x y z
N MET A 1 -13.41 34.62 4.85
CA MET A 1 -13.42 33.22 5.28
C MET A 1 -12.30 33.03 6.28
N ALA A 2 -12.43 32.15 7.24
CA ALA A 2 -11.31 31.84 8.13
C ALA A 2 -10.21 31.16 7.31
N GLU A 3 -8.96 31.60 7.51
CA GLU A 3 -7.81 31.02 6.81
C GLU A 3 -7.17 29.96 7.71
N ILE A 4 -6.73 28.83 7.13
CA ILE A 4 -6.18 27.68 7.88
C ILE A 4 -4.95 28.08 8.70
N LYS A 5 -4.14 29.04 8.25
CA LYS A 5 -2.96 29.55 8.97
C LYS A 5 -3.26 30.16 10.35
N ASN A 6 -4.54 30.45 10.65
CA ASN A 6 -4.98 31.00 11.92
C ASN A 6 -5.58 29.94 12.87
N LEU A 7 -5.62 28.68 12.45
CA LEU A 7 -6.03 27.55 13.30
C LEU A 7 -4.98 27.26 14.38
N ASN A 8 -5.38 26.56 15.42
CA ASN A 8 -4.48 26.17 16.52
C ASN A 8 -4.09 24.68 16.39
N PRO A 9 -2.78 24.32 16.51
CA PRO A 9 -1.62 25.18 16.78
C PRO A 9 -1.19 25.97 15.55
N VAL A 10 -0.95 27.26 15.72
CA VAL A 10 -0.61 28.16 14.61
C VAL A 10 0.71 27.80 13.94
N GLU A 11 1.64 27.16 14.65
CA GLU A 11 2.93 26.74 14.18
C GLU A 11 2.81 25.71 13.05
N ILE A 12 1.96 24.70 13.20
CA ILE A 12 1.72 23.68 12.19
C ILE A 12 0.86 24.24 11.05
N TRP A 13 -0.28 24.85 11.39
CA TRP A 13 -1.22 25.30 10.37
C TRP A 13 -0.66 26.41 9.46
N ARG A 14 0.17 27.30 10.01
CA ARG A 14 0.85 28.32 9.22
C ARG A 14 1.84 27.69 8.21
N ASN A 15 2.57 26.67 8.62
CA ASN A 15 3.50 25.99 7.73
C ASN A 15 2.73 25.13 6.72
N PHE A 16 1.66 24.45 7.11
CA PHE A 16 0.81 23.73 6.18
C PHE A 16 0.16 24.65 5.13
N ASP A 17 -0.36 25.81 5.54
CA ASP A 17 -0.88 26.84 4.63
C ASP A 17 0.16 27.26 3.56
N LYS A 18 1.41 27.43 3.97
CA LYS A 18 2.51 27.71 3.02
C LYS A 18 2.77 26.56 2.06
N LEU A 19 2.74 25.31 2.55
CA LEU A 19 2.94 24.12 1.71
C LEU A 19 1.83 23.96 0.67
N THR A 20 0.59 24.30 1.01
CA THR A 20 -0.53 24.28 0.04
C THR A 20 -0.38 25.28 -1.11
N GLN A 21 0.48 26.29 -0.94
CA GLN A 21 0.77 27.28 -1.99
C GLN A 21 1.88 26.81 -2.95
N VAL A 22 2.57 25.70 -2.64
CA VAL A 22 3.67 25.17 -3.45
C VAL A 22 3.23 23.89 -4.13
N PRO A 23 3.13 23.87 -5.48
CA PRO A 23 2.87 22.66 -6.24
C PRO A 23 3.91 21.55 -5.92
N ARG A 24 3.40 20.34 -5.57
CA ARG A 24 4.23 19.20 -5.18
C ARG A 24 3.62 17.83 -5.55
N PRO A 25 2.99 17.68 -6.74
CA PRO A 25 2.51 16.37 -7.14
C PRO A 25 3.67 15.39 -7.32
N SER A 26 3.48 14.14 -6.97
CA SER A 26 4.48 13.07 -7.13
C SER A 26 5.10 13.09 -8.54
N GLY A 27 6.42 12.95 -8.63
CA GLY A 27 7.18 13.03 -9.87
C GLY A 27 7.57 14.46 -10.33
N HIS A 28 7.06 15.53 -9.69
CA HIS A 28 7.33 16.94 -10.04
C HIS A 28 7.62 17.76 -8.79
N LEU A 29 8.78 17.52 -8.16
CA LEU A 29 9.10 17.98 -6.80
C LEU A 29 10.10 19.16 -6.74
N GLU A 30 10.62 19.63 -7.87
CA GLU A 30 11.65 20.67 -7.89
C GLU A 30 11.21 21.95 -7.16
N LYS A 31 9.93 22.31 -7.23
CA LYS A 31 9.37 23.50 -6.57
C LYS A 31 9.37 23.36 -5.06
N ILE A 32 8.89 22.22 -4.55
CA ILE A 32 8.83 21.99 -3.09
C ILE A 32 10.22 21.80 -2.50
N GLN A 33 11.13 21.11 -3.20
CA GLN A 33 12.53 20.96 -2.79
C GLN A 33 13.23 22.32 -2.65
N ALA A 34 13.10 23.17 -3.69
CA ALA A 34 13.65 24.52 -3.65
C ALA A 34 13.00 25.38 -2.55
N TYR A 35 11.68 25.24 -2.35
CA TYR A 35 10.97 25.96 -1.29
C TYR A 35 11.49 25.56 0.10
N LEU A 36 11.60 24.27 0.40
CA LEU A 36 12.04 23.76 1.70
C LEU A 36 13.49 24.21 2.03
N LEU A 37 14.40 24.17 1.05
CA LEU A 37 15.78 24.65 1.22
C LEU A 37 15.83 26.16 1.48
N ASN A 38 15.05 26.96 0.74
CA ASN A 38 14.98 28.40 0.94
C ASN A 38 14.36 28.74 2.28
N TRP A 39 13.26 28.07 2.65
CA TRP A 39 12.62 28.24 3.95
C TRP A 39 13.60 27.93 5.11
N ALA A 40 14.34 26.82 5.03
CA ALA A 40 15.31 26.44 6.05
C ALA A 40 16.41 27.51 6.21
N LYS A 41 16.91 28.05 5.09
CA LYS A 41 17.89 29.15 5.09
C LYS A 41 17.34 30.40 5.78
N GLU A 42 16.10 30.79 5.49
CA GLU A 42 15.43 31.95 6.12
C GLU A 42 15.17 31.73 7.61
N ALA A 43 14.83 30.51 8.02
CA ALA A 43 14.63 30.12 9.40
C ALA A 43 15.94 29.95 10.19
N GLY A 44 17.10 29.92 9.50
CA GLY A 44 18.41 29.66 10.11
C GLY A 44 18.58 28.18 10.51
N VAL A 45 17.93 27.26 9.81
CA VAL A 45 18.03 25.83 9.99
C VAL A 45 19.05 25.26 9.00
N GLU A 46 19.93 24.37 9.46
CA GLU A 46 20.81 23.62 8.59
C GLU A 46 19.98 22.64 7.76
N ALA A 47 20.10 22.72 6.44
CA ALA A 47 19.39 21.83 5.52
C ALA A 47 20.17 21.61 4.24
N PHE A 48 20.03 20.43 3.66
CA PHE A 48 20.60 20.08 2.38
C PHE A 48 19.71 19.06 1.66
N GLN A 49 19.89 18.96 0.36
CA GLN A 49 19.30 17.90 -0.45
C GLN A 49 20.31 16.76 -0.58
N ASP A 50 19.88 15.54 -0.25
CA ASP A 50 20.70 14.36 -0.42
C ASP A 50 20.78 13.91 -1.90
N PRO A 51 21.66 12.94 -2.26
CA PRO A 51 21.73 12.42 -3.63
C PRO A 51 20.44 11.78 -4.14
N ALA A 52 19.59 11.30 -3.25
CA ALA A 52 18.27 10.73 -3.60
C ALA A 52 17.23 11.82 -3.88
N GLY A 53 17.49 13.07 -3.54
CA GLY A 53 16.55 14.18 -3.70
C GLY A 53 15.68 14.45 -2.47
N ASN A 54 15.91 13.76 -1.36
CA ASN A 54 15.28 14.06 -0.07
C ASN A 54 15.82 15.36 0.50
N ILE A 55 15.07 15.99 1.39
CA ILE A 55 15.56 17.14 2.16
C ILE A 55 15.86 16.67 3.59
N VAL A 56 17.11 16.84 3.99
CA VAL A 56 17.58 16.56 5.36
C VAL A 56 17.80 17.88 6.08
N MET A 57 17.22 18.02 7.26
CA MET A 57 17.36 19.17 8.13
C MET A 57 18.01 18.76 9.44
N ARG A 58 18.82 19.63 10.06
CA ARG A 58 19.47 19.35 11.33
C ARG A 58 19.29 20.49 12.33
N LYS A 59 18.98 20.11 13.56
CA LYS A 59 18.85 21.02 14.68
C LYS A 59 19.64 20.48 15.87
N PRO A 60 20.66 21.22 16.35
CA PRO A 60 21.43 20.82 17.53
C PRO A 60 20.54 20.80 18.77
N ALA A 61 20.92 19.97 19.75
CA ALA A 61 20.24 19.92 21.04
C ALA A 61 20.12 21.29 21.71
N THR A 62 19.05 21.51 22.45
CA THR A 62 18.94 22.65 23.34
C THR A 62 19.92 22.50 24.52
N PRO A 63 20.43 23.62 25.12
CA PRO A 63 21.38 23.56 26.20
C PRO A 63 20.96 22.65 27.35
N GLY A 64 21.83 21.69 27.72
CA GLY A 64 21.57 20.68 28.74
C GLY A 64 20.88 19.39 28.24
N MET A 65 20.59 19.29 26.95
CA MET A 65 19.97 18.13 26.32
C MET A 65 20.90 17.38 25.36
N GLU A 66 22.20 17.69 25.35
CA GLU A 66 23.17 17.17 24.38
C GLU A 66 23.42 15.66 24.54
N ASN A 67 23.16 15.11 25.73
CA ASN A 67 23.31 13.69 26.04
C ASN A 67 22.05 12.86 25.73
N ARG A 68 21.02 13.44 25.16
CA ARG A 68 19.80 12.74 24.75
C ARG A 68 20.02 11.98 23.46
N LYS A 69 19.27 10.88 23.26
CA LYS A 69 19.21 10.18 21.98
C LYS A 69 18.80 11.14 20.86
N GLY A 70 19.38 10.99 19.68
CA GLY A 70 18.98 11.75 18.50
C GLY A 70 17.65 11.27 17.95
N VAL A 71 16.79 12.21 17.54
CA VAL A 71 15.48 11.92 16.97
C VAL A 71 15.45 12.34 15.51
N ILE A 72 15.02 11.43 14.64
CA ILE A 72 14.71 11.69 13.24
C ILE A 72 13.18 11.81 13.15
N LEU A 73 12.70 12.95 12.66
CA LEU A 73 11.31 13.17 12.29
C LEU A 73 11.19 12.93 10.79
N GLN A 74 10.31 12.06 10.35
CA GLN A 74 10.20 11.69 8.95
C GLN A 74 8.78 11.90 8.42
N ALA A 75 8.70 12.45 7.21
CA ALA A 75 7.48 12.74 6.44
C ALA A 75 7.82 12.75 4.95
N HIS A 76 6.84 12.65 4.05
CA HIS A 76 7.09 12.79 2.62
C HIS A 76 6.60 14.13 2.06
N MET A 77 7.30 14.66 1.02
CA MET A 77 7.00 15.97 0.48
C MET A 77 6.01 15.98 -0.66
N ASP A 78 5.82 14.87 -1.34
CA ASP A 78 4.90 14.74 -2.47
C ASP A 78 3.44 14.58 -2.03
N MET A 79 2.53 14.57 -2.97
CA MET A 79 1.11 14.30 -2.78
C MET A 79 0.51 13.69 -4.03
N VAL A 80 -0.50 12.83 -3.86
CA VAL A 80 -1.29 12.25 -4.96
C VAL A 80 -2.11 13.36 -5.66
N PRO A 81 -1.97 13.56 -6.99
CA PRO A 81 -2.69 14.60 -7.74
C PRO A 81 -4.07 14.13 -8.24
N GLN A 82 -5.06 14.01 -7.35
CA GLN A 82 -6.43 13.62 -7.70
C GLN A 82 -7.40 14.81 -7.66
N LYS A 83 -8.31 14.88 -8.63
CA LYS A 83 -9.32 15.96 -8.73
C LYS A 83 -10.64 15.48 -9.32
N ALA A 84 -11.70 16.24 -9.08
CA ALA A 84 -12.99 16.02 -9.75
C ALA A 84 -12.83 16.13 -11.28
N LYS A 85 -13.59 15.33 -12.02
CA LYS A 85 -13.50 15.24 -13.50
C LYS A 85 -13.65 16.59 -14.22
N ASP A 86 -14.45 17.50 -13.66
CA ASP A 86 -14.72 18.84 -14.20
C ASP A 86 -13.88 19.95 -13.55
N SER A 87 -12.95 19.59 -12.64
CA SER A 87 -11.98 20.55 -12.08
C SER A 87 -10.91 20.90 -13.10
N LYS A 88 -10.62 22.21 -13.21
CA LYS A 88 -9.56 22.74 -14.10
C LYS A 88 -8.22 22.87 -13.39
N HIS A 89 -8.14 22.52 -12.11
CA HIS A 89 -6.91 22.62 -11.32
C HIS A 89 -5.73 21.92 -12.01
N ASN A 90 -4.58 22.57 -12.03
CA ASN A 90 -3.33 22.00 -12.51
C ASN A 90 -2.35 21.85 -11.33
N PHE A 91 -2.11 20.62 -10.87
CA PHE A 91 -1.24 20.34 -9.73
C PHE A 91 0.22 20.77 -9.90
N GLU A 92 0.69 20.96 -11.14
CA GLU A 92 2.05 21.43 -11.38
C GLU A 92 2.19 22.96 -11.24
N THR A 93 1.10 23.72 -11.30
CA THR A 93 1.17 25.18 -11.33
C THR A 93 0.32 25.88 -10.29
N ASP A 94 -0.81 25.30 -9.92
CA ASP A 94 -1.81 25.98 -9.11
C ASP A 94 -1.68 25.61 -7.63
N PRO A 95 -1.87 26.56 -6.71
CA PRO A 95 -1.93 26.29 -5.28
C PRO A 95 -3.21 25.53 -4.94
N ILE A 96 -3.17 24.74 -3.86
CA ILE A 96 -4.35 24.07 -3.31
C ILE A 96 -5.24 25.10 -2.61
N GLU A 97 -6.49 25.18 -3.03
CA GLU A 97 -7.51 26.03 -2.40
C GLU A 97 -8.11 25.31 -1.19
N THR A 98 -7.77 25.74 0.03
CA THR A 98 -8.22 25.11 1.26
C THR A 98 -9.54 25.68 1.76
N ILE A 99 -10.37 24.80 2.32
CA ILE A 99 -11.70 25.12 2.86
C ILE A 99 -11.79 24.55 4.29
N ILE A 100 -12.30 25.38 5.23
CA ILE A 100 -12.64 24.94 6.59
C ILE A 100 -14.12 24.62 6.62
N ASP A 101 -14.46 23.38 6.99
CA ASP A 101 -15.85 22.92 7.15
C ASP A 101 -16.01 22.21 8.51
N GLY A 102 -16.57 22.92 9.47
CA GLY A 102 -16.70 22.43 10.87
C GLY A 102 -15.33 22.10 11.46
N ASP A 103 -15.13 20.85 11.86
CA ASP A 103 -13.88 20.32 12.43
C ASP A 103 -12.89 19.79 11.35
N TRP A 104 -13.13 20.11 10.08
CA TRP A 104 -12.34 19.58 8.96
C TRP A 104 -11.75 20.68 8.09
N VAL A 105 -10.55 20.41 7.57
CA VAL A 105 -9.97 21.13 6.45
C VAL A 105 -9.96 20.19 5.25
N HIS A 106 -10.43 20.65 4.10
CA HIS A 106 -10.38 19.94 2.83
C HIS A 106 -10.01 20.90 1.69
N ALA A 107 -9.77 20.37 0.49
CA ALA A 107 -9.50 21.17 -0.68
C ALA A 107 -10.76 21.37 -1.55
N ASN A 108 -10.73 22.40 -2.40
CA ASN A 108 -11.79 22.64 -3.37
C ASN A 108 -11.71 21.66 -4.54
N ARG A 109 -12.32 20.46 -4.38
CA ARG A 109 -12.47 19.44 -5.42
C ARG A 109 -11.16 18.84 -5.95
N THR A 110 -10.13 18.85 -5.09
CA THR A 110 -8.84 18.20 -5.32
C THR A 110 -8.43 17.45 -4.06
N THR A 111 -7.40 16.62 -4.13
CA THR A 111 -6.64 16.21 -2.95
C THR A 111 -6.16 17.43 -2.20
N LEU A 112 -6.07 17.34 -0.88
CA LEU A 112 -5.60 18.41 0.01
C LEU A 112 -4.08 18.39 0.15
N GLY A 113 -3.49 17.18 0.13
CA GLY A 113 -2.10 16.93 0.44
C GLY A 113 -1.78 17.07 1.93
N SER A 114 -2.75 16.78 2.81
CA SER A 114 -2.49 16.63 4.23
C SER A 114 -1.66 15.39 4.54
N ASP A 115 -1.79 14.39 3.73
CA ASP A 115 -0.94 13.23 3.52
C ASP A 115 0.23 13.64 2.58
N ASP A 116 1.50 13.74 3.01
CA ASP A 116 1.93 13.89 4.41
C ASP A 116 2.41 15.34 4.69
N GLY A 117 1.69 16.31 4.09
CA GLY A 117 1.98 17.74 4.28
C GLY A 117 1.85 18.21 5.73
N LEU A 118 1.03 17.54 6.56
CA LEU A 118 0.95 17.86 7.99
C LEU A 118 2.19 17.37 8.74
N GLY A 119 2.75 16.23 8.39
CA GLY A 119 4.04 15.76 8.91
C GLY A 119 5.16 16.71 8.52
N VAL A 120 5.24 17.11 7.26
CA VAL A 120 6.22 18.12 6.79
C VAL A 120 6.06 19.45 7.55
N ALA A 121 4.81 19.94 7.70
CA ALA A 121 4.55 21.19 8.44
C ALA A 121 4.95 21.08 9.93
N THR A 122 4.81 19.90 10.52
CA THR A 122 5.24 19.60 11.90
C THR A 122 6.75 19.61 12.02
N ILE A 123 7.47 18.99 11.08
CA ILE A 123 8.94 19.08 11.00
C ILE A 123 9.38 20.54 10.90
N MET A 124 8.79 21.30 9.99
CA MET A 124 9.10 22.74 9.85
C MET A 124 8.85 23.49 11.17
N ALA A 125 7.73 23.27 11.84
CA ALA A 125 7.39 23.92 13.11
C ALA A 125 8.42 23.61 14.21
N ILE A 126 8.87 22.37 14.32
CA ILE A 126 9.90 21.94 15.28
C ILE A 126 11.24 22.57 14.94
N MET A 127 11.64 22.58 13.66
CA MET A 127 12.92 23.11 13.20
C MET A 127 13.03 24.63 13.44
N GLU A 128 11.99 25.40 13.21
CA GLU A 128 12.00 26.87 13.44
C GLU A 128 11.80 27.29 14.91
N ALA A 129 11.25 26.41 15.75
CA ALA A 129 10.94 26.73 17.15
C ALA A 129 12.21 27.06 17.95
N LYS A 130 12.12 28.07 18.84
CA LYS A 130 13.23 28.54 19.68
C LYS A 130 13.04 28.27 21.16
N ASP A 131 11.85 27.84 21.52
CA ASP A 131 11.37 27.65 22.91
C ASP A 131 11.11 26.21 23.29
N LEU A 132 11.31 25.26 22.34
CA LEU A 132 11.18 23.83 22.61
C LEU A 132 12.47 23.28 23.23
N GLN A 133 12.30 22.36 24.19
CA GLN A 133 13.40 21.55 24.72
C GLN A 133 13.49 20.24 23.95
N HIS A 134 14.68 19.91 23.48
CA HIS A 134 14.91 18.69 22.70
C HIS A 134 16.41 18.29 22.65
N GLY A 135 16.69 17.00 22.51
CA GLY A 135 17.98 16.48 22.11
C GLY A 135 18.34 16.87 20.67
N PRO A 136 19.36 16.27 20.05
CA PRO A 136 19.60 16.46 18.62
C PRO A 136 18.40 16.00 17.81
N VAL A 137 17.95 16.82 16.84
CA VAL A 137 16.80 16.49 15.96
C VAL A 137 17.23 16.59 14.51
N GLU A 138 16.87 15.59 13.72
CA GLU A 138 16.94 15.58 12.27
C GLU A 138 15.53 15.55 11.68
N GLY A 139 15.31 16.26 10.57
CA GLY A 139 14.09 16.15 9.75
C GLY A 139 14.47 15.48 8.45
N LEU A 140 13.89 14.33 8.15
CA LEU A 140 13.99 13.65 6.88
C LEU A 140 12.69 13.83 6.12
N ILE A 141 12.71 14.60 5.03
CA ILE A 141 11.54 14.81 4.17
C ILE A 141 11.81 14.10 2.85
N THR A 142 11.16 12.97 2.66
CA THR A 142 11.39 12.06 1.53
C THR A 142 10.62 12.50 0.28
N ARG A 143 11.05 12.03 -0.88
CA ARG A 143 10.41 12.26 -2.16
C ARG A 143 9.69 11.03 -2.69
N ASP A 144 8.65 11.29 -3.49
CA ASP A 144 7.96 10.25 -4.30
C ASP A 144 7.60 8.98 -3.50
N GLU A 145 7.08 9.18 -2.28
CA GLU A 145 6.52 8.11 -1.46
C GLU A 145 5.40 7.43 -2.21
N GLU A 146 4.44 8.20 -2.67
CA GLU A 146 3.16 7.82 -3.26
C GLU A 146 3.27 7.03 -4.59
N THR A 147 4.43 7.08 -5.23
CA THR A 147 4.69 6.40 -6.50
C THR A 147 5.65 5.22 -6.39
N GLY A 148 6.26 5.02 -5.21
CA GLY A 148 7.15 3.89 -5.01
C GLY A 148 8.20 4.07 -3.94
N MET A 149 8.01 5.02 -3.01
CA MET A 149 8.92 5.26 -1.88
C MET A 149 10.37 5.46 -2.35
N TYR A 150 10.54 6.18 -3.49
CA TYR A 150 11.85 6.31 -4.13
C TYR A 150 12.86 7.02 -3.22
N GLY A 151 12.42 8.05 -2.49
CA GLY A 151 13.27 8.77 -1.56
C GLY A 151 13.87 7.90 -0.47
N ALA A 152 13.06 7.05 0.16
CA ALA A 152 13.51 6.10 1.16
C ALA A 152 14.38 4.98 0.54
N ASN A 153 13.98 4.45 -0.63
CA ASN A 153 14.73 3.41 -1.33
C ASN A 153 16.14 3.86 -1.74
N GLU A 154 16.31 5.12 -2.13
CA GLU A 154 17.59 5.68 -2.58
C GLU A 154 18.35 6.43 -1.48
N LEU A 155 17.78 6.56 -0.26
CA LEU A 155 18.43 7.24 0.88
C LEU A 155 19.83 6.64 1.13
N PRO A 156 20.90 7.44 1.13
CA PRO A 156 22.25 6.93 1.40
C PRO A 156 22.41 6.43 2.83
N GLU A 157 23.20 5.37 3.00
CA GLU A 157 23.65 4.94 4.33
C GLU A 157 24.59 5.97 4.96
N GLY A 158 24.45 6.19 6.28
CA GLY A 158 25.29 7.13 7.04
C GLY A 158 24.90 8.59 6.91
N GLU A 159 23.80 8.92 6.22
CA GLU A 159 23.29 10.29 6.12
C GLU A 159 22.62 10.74 7.42
N LEU A 160 21.94 9.83 8.12
CA LEU A 160 21.23 10.08 9.36
C LEU A 160 22.05 9.65 10.58
N ASN A 161 21.95 10.43 11.68
CA ASN A 161 22.71 10.21 12.91
C ASN A 161 21.84 9.92 14.12
N GLY A 162 20.51 9.96 13.97
CA GLY A 162 19.55 9.70 15.06
C GLY A 162 19.55 8.27 15.55
N ASP A 163 19.04 8.08 16.76
CA ASP A 163 18.83 6.77 17.42
C ASP A 163 17.36 6.32 17.33
N ILE A 164 16.45 7.27 17.12
CA ILE A 164 14.99 7.09 17.11
C ILE A 164 14.42 7.70 15.83
N LEU A 165 13.47 7.01 15.19
CA LEU A 165 12.72 7.55 14.06
C LEU A 165 11.25 7.67 14.46
N LEU A 166 10.71 8.88 14.39
CA LEU A 166 9.30 9.19 14.48
C LEU A 166 8.78 9.51 13.08
N ASN A 167 8.09 8.58 12.47
CA ASN A 167 7.40 8.80 11.20
C ASN A 167 6.04 9.45 11.50
N LEU A 168 5.64 10.44 10.69
CA LEU A 168 4.47 11.29 10.96
C LEU A 168 3.32 11.03 9.98
N ASP A 169 3.37 9.91 9.28
CA ASP A 169 2.53 9.55 8.14
C ASP A 169 1.34 8.62 8.48
N THR A 170 1.12 8.31 9.75
CA THR A 170 -0.07 7.55 10.17
C THR A 170 -1.29 8.47 10.25
N GLU A 171 -2.40 8.02 9.69
CA GLU A 171 -3.58 8.82 9.37
C GLU A 171 -4.69 8.81 10.44
N VAL A 172 -4.48 8.17 11.59
CA VAL A 172 -5.49 8.06 12.64
C VAL A 172 -4.89 8.47 13.99
N TRP A 173 -5.36 9.59 14.54
CA TRP A 173 -4.93 10.03 15.86
C TRP A 173 -5.25 9.00 16.94
N GLY A 174 -4.24 8.68 17.75
CA GLY A 174 -4.34 7.66 18.79
C GLY A 174 -3.97 6.26 18.35
N GLU A 175 -3.66 6.04 17.06
CA GLU A 175 -3.04 4.82 16.57
C GLU A 175 -1.53 5.00 16.44
N PHE A 176 -0.79 3.97 16.88
CA PHE A 176 0.67 3.91 16.89
C PHE A 176 1.11 2.68 16.12
N VAL A 177 1.66 2.90 14.94
CA VAL A 177 2.10 1.82 14.06
C VAL A 177 3.55 1.45 14.38
N ILE A 178 3.79 0.15 14.56
CA ILE A 178 5.10 -0.41 14.95
C ILE A 178 5.55 -1.53 14.02
N GLY A 179 4.90 -1.68 12.90
CA GLY A 179 5.24 -2.71 11.92
C GLY A 179 4.55 -2.50 10.59
N SER A 180 5.20 -2.93 9.52
CA SER A 180 4.65 -2.88 8.16
C SER A 180 5.13 -4.08 7.34
N ALA A 181 4.35 -4.48 6.33
CA ALA A 181 4.77 -5.55 5.46
C ALA A 181 5.73 -5.05 4.36
N GLY A 182 6.81 -5.77 4.16
CA GLY A 182 7.56 -5.75 2.92
C GLY A 182 6.80 -6.44 1.80
N GLY A 183 7.24 -6.26 0.57
CA GLY A 183 6.65 -6.88 -0.60
C GLY A 183 7.67 -7.53 -1.51
N ILE A 184 7.20 -8.42 -2.37
CA ILE A 184 7.96 -9.01 -3.47
C ILE A 184 7.02 -9.38 -4.61
N ASP A 185 7.34 -8.91 -5.80
CA ASP A 185 6.68 -9.28 -7.03
C ASP A 185 7.20 -10.61 -7.56
N ILE A 186 6.29 -11.52 -7.88
CA ILE A 186 6.58 -12.82 -8.45
C ILE A 186 5.89 -12.89 -9.81
N THR A 187 6.64 -13.19 -10.85
CA THR A 187 6.14 -13.33 -12.22
C THR A 187 6.54 -14.69 -12.77
N ALA A 188 5.56 -15.55 -13.03
CA ALA A 188 5.77 -16.82 -13.72
C ALA A 188 5.34 -16.69 -15.18
N THR A 189 6.18 -17.11 -16.09
CA THR A 189 5.96 -17.01 -17.56
C THR A 189 6.24 -18.32 -18.26
N LEU A 190 5.47 -18.58 -19.32
CA LEU A 190 5.70 -19.72 -20.22
C LEU A 190 5.34 -19.32 -21.64
N ASP A 191 6.26 -19.56 -22.58
CA ASP A 191 5.96 -19.54 -24.01
C ASP A 191 5.69 -20.98 -24.46
N TYR A 192 4.60 -21.20 -25.19
CA TYR A 192 4.22 -22.51 -25.67
C TYR A 192 3.73 -22.44 -27.14
N LYS A 193 3.74 -23.57 -27.83
CA LYS A 193 3.15 -23.66 -29.16
C LYS A 193 1.71 -24.13 -29.04
N GLU A 194 0.78 -23.32 -29.48
CA GLU A 194 -0.64 -23.66 -29.53
C GLU A 194 -0.91 -24.84 -30.45
N VAL A 195 -2.04 -25.52 -30.25
CA VAL A 195 -2.58 -26.57 -31.13
C VAL A 195 -3.84 -26.08 -31.82
N GLU A 196 -4.16 -26.71 -32.98
CA GLU A 196 -5.40 -26.40 -33.69
C GLU A 196 -6.60 -26.87 -32.87
N THR A 197 -7.61 -26.02 -32.74
CA THR A 197 -8.89 -26.37 -32.12
C THR A 197 -9.71 -27.25 -33.05
N ASP A 198 -10.44 -28.23 -32.48
CA ASP A 198 -11.42 -28.96 -33.25
C ASP A 198 -12.56 -28.01 -33.69
N GLN A 199 -12.69 -27.80 -34.99
CA GLN A 199 -13.67 -26.85 -35.52
C GLN A 199 -15.13 -27.39 -35.43
N GLU A 200 -15.30 -28.63 -35.03
CA GLU A 200 -16.63 -29.20 -34.70
C GLU A 200 -17.08 -28.83 -33.28
N ASP A 201 -16.15 -28.42 -32.41
CA ASP A 201 -16.45 -27.95 -31.06
C ASP A 201 -17.15 -26.59 -31.04
N ALA A 202 -17.87 -26.32 -29.97
CA ALA A 202 -18.36 -24.99 -29.63
C ALA A 202 -17.33 -24.23 -28.79
N ALA A 203 -17.34 -22.91 -28.85
CA ALA A 203 -16.58 -22.07 -27.94
C ALA A 203 -17.51 -21.21 -27.09
N VAL A 204 -17.22 -21.18 -25.80
CA VAL A 204 -17.99 -20.46 -24.80
C VAL A 204 -17.04 -19.60 -23.95
N LYS A 205 -17.33 -18.31 -23.89
CA LYS A 205 -16.70 -17.42 -22.93
C LYS A 205 -17.44 -17.50 -21.62
N VAL A 206 -16.75 -17.75 -20.53
CA VAL A 206 -17.28 -17.76 -19.17
C VAL A 206 -16.70 -16.57 -18.43
N THR A 207 -17.56 -15.75 -17.86
CA THR A 207 -17.18 -14.52 -17.14
C THR A 207 -17.69 -14.56 -15.69
N LEU A 208 -16.77 -14.37 -14.75
CA LEU A 208 -17.05 -14.09 -13.33
C LEU A 208 -16.72 -12.64 -13.05
N LYS A 209 -17.67 -11.86 -12.53
CA LYS A 209 -17.47 -10.46 -12.14
C LYS A 209 -18.41 -10.02 -11.01
N GLY A 210 -18.21 -8.79 -10.52
CA GLY A 210 -19.05 -8.21 -9.48
C GLY A 210 -18.60 -8.55 -8.06
N LEU A 211 -17.41 -9.16 -7.91
CA LEU A 211 -16.76 -9.32 -6.61
C LEU A 211 -16.25 -7.98 -6.09
N LYS A 212 -16.06 -7.85 -4.77
CA LYS A 212 -15.59 -6.59 -4.15
C LYS A 212 -14.20 -6.18 -4.59
N GLY A 213 -13.29 -7.14 -4.75
CA GLY A 213 -11.88 -6.84 -4.87
C GLY A 213 -11.32 -6.18 -3.60
N GLY A 214 -10.32 -5.33 -3.75
CA GLY A 214 -9.74 -4.55 -2.65
C GLY A 214 -8.24 -4.57 -2.63
N HIS A 215 -7.64 -3.90 -1.63
CA HIS A 215 -6.19 -3.83 -1.47
C HIS A 215 -5.63 -5.16 -0.97
N SER A 216 -4.65 -5.73 -1.71
CA SER A 216 -4.06 -7.05 -1.42
C SER A 216 -3.23 -7.15 -0.13
N GLY A 217 -3.11 -6.07 0.60
CA GLY A 217 -2.50 -6.02 1.93
C GLY A 217 -3.54 -5.79 3.00
N ILE A 218 -4.07 -4.57 3.08
CA ILE A 218 -4.95 -4.12 4.18
C ILE A 218 -6.21 -5.00 4.29
N GLU A 219 -6.79 -5.40 3.16
CA GLU A 219 -8.07 -6.13 3.11
C GLU A 219 -7.91 -7.63 2.86
N ILE A 220 -6.67 -8.15 2.79
CA ILE A 220 -6.41 -9.57 2.51
C ILE A 220 -6.95 -10.50 3.61
N CYS A 221 -7.03 -10.02 4.86
CA CYS A 221 -7.56 -10.78 5.99
C CYS A 221 -9.09 -10.84 6.03
N GLU A 222 -9.79 -10.08 5.18
CA GLU A 222 -11.25 -10.08 5.14
C GLU A 222 -11.83 -11.33 4.47
N GLY A 223 -11.00 -12.16 3.84
CA GLY A 223 -11.43 -13.38 3.17
C GLY A 223 -12.25 -13.13 1.90
N ARG A 224 -12.05 -11.98 1.24
CA ARG A 224 -12.72 -11.63 -0.02
C ARG A 224 -12.39 -12.64 -1.11
N ALA A 225 -13.34 -12.85 -2.02
CA ALA A 225 -13.19 -13.75 -3.14
C ALA A 225 -12.10 -13.23 -4.11
N ASN A 226 -11.17 -14.12 -4.49
CA ASN A 226 -10.24 -13.91 -5.58
C ASN A 226 -10.81 -14.53 -6.86
N ALA A 227 -11.11 -13.71 -7.87
CA ALA A 227 -11.75 -14.15 -9.10
C ALA A 227 -10.95 -15.26 -9.83
N ASN A 228 -9.61 -15.19 -9.82
CA ASN A 228 -8.77 -16.24 -10.43
C ASN A 228 -8.85 -17.56 -9.66
N LYS A 229 -8.91 -17.53 -8.33
CA LYS A 229 -9.07 -18.73 -7.51
C LYS A 229 -10.47 -19.35 -7.64
N CYS A 230 -11.50 -18.54 -7.76
CA CYS A 230 -12.85 -19.02 -8.05
C CYS A 230 -12.91 -19.62 -9.46
N MET A 231 -12.38 -18.92 -10.45
CA MET A 231 -12.39 -19.37 -11.84
C MET A 231 -11.64 -20.68 -12.06
N VAL A 232 -10.48 -20.89 -11.40
CA VAL A 232 -9.70 -22.13 -11.59
C VAL A 232 -10.43 -23.35 -11.06
N ARG A 233 -11.22 -23.21 -9.99
CA ARG A 233 -12.04 -24.30 -9.44
C ARG A 233 -13.08 -24.75 -10.47
N PHE A 234 -13.78 -23.79 -11.04
CA PHE A 234 -14.76 -24.03 -12.12
C PHE A 234 -14.08 -24.65 -13.37
N VAL A 235 -12.99 -24.05 -13.87
CA VAL A 235 -12.30 -24.54 -15.08
C VAL A 235 -11.83 -25.98 -14.91
N ARG A 236 -11.29 -26.33 -13.73
CA ARG A 236 -10.87 -27.69 -13.44
C ARG A 236 -12.01 -28.70 -13.52
N GLU A 237 -13.18 -28.37 -13.03
CA GLU A 237 -14.39 -29.22 -13.10
C GLU A 237 -14.89 -29.33 -14.54
N ALA A 238 -14.98 -28.22 -15.27
CA ALA A 238 -15.37 -28.21 -16.67
C ALA A 238 -14.46 -29.09 -17.56
N ILE A 239 -13.15 -29.07 -17.31
CA ILE A 239 -12.19 -29.96 -18.00
C ILE A 239 -12.46 -31.42 -17.65
N ALA A 240 -12.67 -31.74 -16.37
CA ALA A 240 -12.81 -33.11 -15.90
C ALA A 240 -14.13 -33.77 -16.33
N GLU A 241 -15.22 -33.01 -16.40
CA GLU A 241 -16.58 -33.56 -16.58
C GLU A 241 -17.15 -33.32 -17.98
N LEU A 242 -16.67 -32.28 -18.69
CA LEU A 242 -17.27 -31.85 -19.95
C LEU A 242 -16.31 -31.87 -21.14
N ASP A 243 -15.13 -32.49 -20.98
CA ASP A 243 -14.07 -32.50 -21.99
C ASP A 243 -13.69 -31.06 -22.49
N ALA A 244 -13.82 -30.05 -21.61
CA ALA A 244 -13.53 -28.68 -21.96
C ALA A 244 -12.02 -28.46 -22.15
N ARG A 245 -11.67 -27.58 -23.09
CA ARG A 245 -10.30 -27.17 -23.38
C ARG A 245 -10.16 -25.67 -23.20
N LEU A 246 -9.01 -25.25 -22.68
CA LEU A 246 -8.72 -23.83 -22.47
C LEU A 246 -8.16 -23.20 -23.75
N ALA A 247 -8.83 -22.17 -24.25
CA ALA A 247 -8.32 -21.35 -25.34
C ALA A 247 -7.63 -20.05 -24.82
N SER A 248 -8.27 -19.40 -23.82
CA SER A 248 -7.67 -18.22 -23.20
C SER A 248 -8.16 -17.99 -21.77
N TRP A 249 -7.37 -17.23 -20.99
CA TRP A 249 -7.71 -16.78 -19.66
C TRP A 249 -7.24 -15.34 -19.47
N ASN A 250 -8.10 -14.49 -18.95
CA ASN A 250 -7.76 -13.12 -18.55
C ASN A 250 -8.43 -12.80 -17.20
N GLY A 251 -7.66 -12.63 -16.13
CA GLY A 251 -8.19 -12.33 -14.81
C GLY A 251 -7.29 -11.42 -14.01
N GLY A 252 -7.90 -10.35 -13.48
CA GLY A 252 -7.21 -9.30 -12.73
C GLY A 252 -6.36 -8.38 -13.60
N ASN A 253 -5.99 -7.22 -13.06
CA ASN A 253 -5.28 -6.18 -13.81
C ASN A 253 -4.21 -5.42 -13.00
N MET A 254 -4.16 -5.59 -11.68
CA MET A 254 -3.22 -4.92 -10.78
C MET A 254 -2.67 -5.88 -9.73
N ARG A 255 -1.34 -5.86 -9.51
CA ARG A 255 -0.68 -6.74 -8.52
C ARG A 255 -1.14 -6.51 -7.09
N ASN A 256 -1.37 -5.26 -6.72
CA ASN A 256 -1.76 -4.87 -5.37
C ASN A 256 -3.27 -4.86 -5.13
N ALA A 257 -4.06 -5.35 -6.08
CA ALA A 257 -5.51 -5.49 -5.95
C ALA A 257 -5.93 -6.96 -5.97
N ILE A 258 -6.87 -7.35 -5.09
CA ILE A 258 -7.53 -8.64 -5.15
C ILE A 258 -8.39 -8.64 -6.42
N PRO A 259 -8.21 -9.60 -7.36
CA PRO A 259 -8.94 -9.60 -8.61
C PRO A 259 -10.43 -9.81 -8.38
N PHE A 260 -11.24 -8.90 -8.91
CA PHE A 260 -12.70 -8.89 -8.76
C PHE A 260 -13.45 -9.41 -9.99
N GLU A 261 -12.70 -9.73 -11.05
CA GLU A 261 -13.24 -10.31 -12.28
C GLU A 261 -12.21 -11.23 -12.96
N ALA A 262 -12.71 -12.25 -13.65
CA ALA A 262 -11.94 -13.13 -14.51
C ALA A 262 -12.82 -13.66 -15.64
N GLU A 263 -12.21 -13.88 -16.80
CA GLU A 263 -12.87 -14.50 -17.94
C GLU A 263 -11.99 -15.58 -18.56
N VAL A 264 -12.64 -16.64 -19.06
CA VAL A 264 -11.98 -17.70 -19.82
C VAL A 264 -12.76 -17.99 -21.08
N VAL A 265 -12.05 -18.42 -22.13
CA VAL A 265 -12.69 -19.02 -23.31
C VAL A 265 -12.37 -20.50 -23.29
N LEU A 266 -13.43 -21.30 -23.27
CA LEU A 266 -13.35 -22.76 -23.32
C LEU A 266 -13.90 -23.25 -24.66
N THR A 267 -13.28 -24.28 -25.23
CA THR A 267 -13.79 -25.07 -26.32
C THR A 267 -14.23 -26.42 -25.79
N LEU A 268 -15.33 -26.97 -26.30
CA LEU A 268 -15.91 -28.24 -25.84
C LEU A 268 -16.86 -28.82 -26.88
N PRO A 269 -17.14 -30.17 -26.82
CA PRO A 269 -18.16 -30.80 -27.66
C PRO A 269 -19.48 -30.06 -27.58
N LYS A 270 -20.15 -29.83 -28.72
CA LYS A 270 -21.42 -29.06 -28.81
C LYS A 270 -22.52 -29.59 -27.89
N GLU A 271 -22.59 -30.91 -27.71
CA GLU A 271 -23.51 -31.55 -26.83
C GLU A 271 -23.32 -31.23 -25.34
N ASN A 272 -22.15 -30.77 -24.94
CA ASN A 272 -21.83 -30.43 -23.57
C ASN A 272 -22.07 -28.94 -23.22
N VAL A 273 -22.49 -28.11 -24.20
CA VAL A 273 -22.71 -26.66 -23.96
C VAL A 273 -23.80 -26.37 -22.94
N GLU A 274 -24.92 -27.13 -22.99
CA GLU A 274 -26.01 -26.98 -22.01
C GLU A 274 -25.52 -27.37 -20.61
N ALA A 275 -24.77 -28.47 -20.47
CA ALA A 275 -24.20 -28.91 -19.21
C ALA A 275 -23.19 -27.89 -18.65
N LEU A 276 -22.43 -27.21 -19.51
CA LEU A 276 -21.53 -26.11 -19.08
C LEU A 276 -22.33 -24.91 -18.54
N GLN A 277 -23.48 -24.59 -19.14
CA GLN A 277 -24.34 -23.50 -18.65
C GLN A 277 -24.94 -23.83 -17.28
N ASP A 278 -25.37 -25.09 -17.10
CA ASP A 278 -25.87 -25.59 -15.81
C ASP A 278 -24.74 -25.54 -14.76
N LEU A 279 -23.53 -25.99 -15.09
CA LEU A 279 -22.37 -25.95 -14.20
C LEU A 279 -22.03 -24.51 -13.77
N VAL A 280 -22.13 -23.53 -14.68
CA VAL A 280 -21.92 -22.10 -14.34
C VAL A 280 -22.99 -21.59 -13.39
N ALA A 281 -24.24 -22.02 -13.55
CA ALA A 281 -25.34 -21.66 -12.65
C ALA A 281 -25.15 -22.25 -11.25
N ASP A 282 -24.75 -23.51 -11.15
CA ASP A 282 -24.45 -24.19 -9.89
C ASP A 282 -23.25 -23.51 -9.17
N TRP A 283 -22.18 -23.20 -9.88
CA TRP A 283 -21.04 -22.49 -9.33
C TRP A 283 -21.39 -21.08 -8.86
N LYS A 284 -22.31 -20.39 -9.54
CA LYS A 284 -22.79 -19.07 -9.08
C LYS A 284 -23.48 -19.19 -7.72
N GLU A 285 -24.36 -20.18 -7.54
CA GLU A 285 -25.04 -20.43 -6.27
C GLU A 285 -24.03 -20.82 -5.17
N GLU A 286 -23.05 -21.66 -5.48
CA GLU A 286 -22.00 -22.06 -4.55
C GLU A 286 -21.15 -20.86 -4.09
N LEU A 287 -20.70 -20.00 -5.01
CA LEU A 287 -19.97 -18.79 -4.66
C LEU A 287 -20.80 -17.82 -3.82
N GLN A 288 -22.09 -17.69 -4.09
CA GLN A 288 -22.98 -16.85 -3.30
C GLN A 288 -23.17 -17.38 -1.87
N ASP A 289 -23.17 -18.68 -1.68
CA ASP A 289 -23.24 -19.28 -0.34
C ASP A 289 -21.90 -19.20 0.39
N GLU A 290 -20.79 -19.54 -0.26
CA GLU A 290 -19.43 -19.54 0.30
C GLU A 290 -19.01 -18.15 0.79
N PHE A 291 -19.31 -17.10 0.02
CA PHE A 291 -18.90 -15.72 0.33
C PHE A 291 -20.01 -14.87 0.99
N LYS A 292 -21.06 -15.53 1.50
CA LYS A 292 -22.15 -14.85 2.19
C LYS A 292 -21.64 -14.10 3.42
N GLY A 293 -21.97 -12.79 3.49
CA GLY A 293 -21.49 -11.91 4.58
C GLY A 293 -20.13 -11.27 4.32
N ILE A 294 -19.40 -11.73 3.31
CA ILE A 294 -18.12 -11.15 2.88
C ILE A 294 -18.33 -10.33 1.61
N GLU A 295 -18.89 -10.97 0.57
CA GLU A 295 -19.17 -10.33 -0.72
C GLU A 295 -20.59 -9.73 -0.77
N ASN A 296 -20.81 -8.84 -1.77
CA ASN A 296 -22.17 -8.46 -2.15
C ASN A 296 -22.73 -9.53 -3.12
N ILE A 297 -23.30 -10.59 -2.54
CA ILE A 297 -23.73 -11.78 -3.28
C ILE A 297 -24.71 -11.49 -4.41
N GLU A 298 -25.52 -10.41 -4.32
CA GLU A 298 -26.47 -9.99 -5.35
C GLU A 298 -25.77 -9.39 -6.59
N LYS A 299 -24.53 -8.93 -6.43
CA LYS A 299 -23.72 -8.38 -7.54
C LYS A 299 -22.86 -9.42 -8.24
N ILE A 300 -22.72 -10.62 -7.66
CA ILE A 300 -21.94 -11.69 -8.29
C ILE A 300 -22.66 -12.13 -9.57
N GLU A 301 -21.99 -11.89 -10.68
CA GLU A 301 -22.41 -12.37 -11.99
C GLU A 301 -21.44 -13.46 -12.46
N PHE A 302 -21.97 -14.67 -12.70
CA PHE A 302 -21.24 -15.77 -13.32
C PHE A 302 -22.10 -16.26 -14.46
N PHE A 303 -21.62 -16.14 -15.71
CA PHE A 303 -22.45 -16.38 -16.88
C PHE A 303 -21.60 -16.76 -18.10
N THR A 304 -22.30 -17.29 -19.12
CA THR A 304 -21.71 -17.75 -20.39
C THR A 304 -22.14 -16.88 -21.56
N GLU A 305 -21.27 -16.76 -22.55
CA GLU A 305 -21.54 -16.18 -23.86
C GLU A 305 -20.97 -17.10 -24.95
N ASN A 306 -21.79 -17.48 -25.96
CA ASN A 306 -21.27 -18.19 -27.11
C ASN A 306 -20.37 -17.26 -27.93
N VAL A 307 -19.19 -17.72 -28.29
CA VAL A 307 -18.23 -16.96 -29.10
C VAL A 307 -17.83 -17.76 -30.35
N GLU A 308 -17.15 -17.11 -31.29
CA GLU A 308 -16.59 -17.80 -32.45
C GLU A 308 -15.49 -18.76 -31.99
N THR A 309 -15.52 -20.00 -32.47
CA THR A 309 -14.50 -21.02 -32.14
C THR A 309 -13.13 -20.53 -32.57
N PRO A 310 -12.19 -20.32 -31.62
CA PRO A 310 -10.82 -19.89 -31.95
C PRO A 310 -10.14 -20.96 -32.81
N LYS A 311 -9.20 -20.53 -33.64
CA LYS A 311 -8.44 -21.46 -34.49
C LYS A 311 -7.41 -22.29 -33.71
N MET A 312 -6.98 -21.76 -32.59
CA MET A 312 -5.91 -22.31 -31.78
C MET A 312 -6.33 -22.33 -30.31
N GLU A 313 -5.81 -23.30 -29.58
CA GLU A 313 -6.05 -23.45 -28.13
C GLU A 313 -4.77 -23.90 -27.40
N VAL A 314 -4.81 -23.90 -26.08
CA VAL A 314 -3.70 -24.34 -25.23
C VAL A 314 -3.54 -25.87 -25.36
N PRO A 315 -2.30 -26.39 -25.60
CA PRO A 315 -2.08 -27.84 -25.58
C PRO A 315 -2.49 -28.47 -24.26
N GLN A 316 -3.08 -29.67 -24.31
CA GLN A 316 -3.64 -30.33 -23.12
C GLN A 316 -2.64 -30.43 -21.97
N GLU A 317 -1.44 -30.92 -22.22
CA GLU A 317 -0.40 -31.03 -21.19
C GLU A 317 -0.07 -29.68 -20.53
N ILE A 318 -0.03 -28.61 -21.32
CA ILE A 318 0.21 -27.24 -20.82
C ILE A 318 -0.98 -26.75 -20.02
N GLN A 319 -2.21 -26.96 -20.52
CA GLN A 319 -3.45 -26.63 -19.82
C GLN A 319 -3.48 -27.29 -18.44
N ASP A 320 -3.28 -28.60 -18.38
CA ASP A 320 -3.38 -29.39 -17.17
C ASP A 320 -2.34 -28.89 -16.11
N ASN A 321 -1.10 -28.67 -16.56
CA ASN A 321 -0.04 -28.15 -15.70
C ASN A 321 -0.34 -26.73 -15.20
N LEU A 322 -0.83 -25.82 -16.06
CA LEU A 322 -1.18 -24.44 -15.68
C LEU A 322 -2.37 -24.42 -14.71
N VAL A 323 -3.45 -25.16 -15.01
CA VAL A 323 -4.64 -25.23 -14.19
C VAL A 323 -4.29 -25.79 -12.80
N ASP A 324 -3.54 -26.89 -12.73
CA ASP A 324 -3.11 -27.47 -11.47
C ASP A 324 -2.20 -26.53 -10.67
N ALA A 325 -1.27 -25.80 -11.32
CA ALA A 325 -0.42 -24.83 -10.63
C ALA A 325 -1.22 -23.63 -10.09
N ILE A 326 -2.15 -23.07 -10.87
CA ILE A 326 -3.04 -21.97 -10.44
C ILE A 326 -3.96 -22.45 -9.30
N TYR A 327 -4.45 -23.67 -9.37
CA TYR A 327 -5.28 -24.26 -8.32
C TYR A 327 -4.48 -24.45 -7.03
N ALA A 328 -3.27 -25.01 -7.10
CA ALA A 328 -2.43 -25.38 -5.96
C ALA A 328 -1.69 -24.18 -5.34
N CYS A 329 -1.39 -23.13 -6.10
CA CYS A 329 -0.65 -21.98 -5.59
C CYS A 329 -1.39 -21.30 -4.43
N HIS A 330 -0.64 -20.73 -3.50
CA HIS A 330 -1.22 -20.05 -2.34
C HIS A 330 -1.90 -18.73 -2.75
N ASP A 331 -2.96 -18.37 -2.04
CA ASP A 331 -3.64 -17.07 -2.11
C ASP A 331 -4.23 -16.72 -0.74
N GLY A 332 -4.20 -15.44 -0.35
CA GLY A 332 -4.70 -14.99 0.94
C GLY A 332 -3.62 -15.01 2.05
N VAL A 333 -4.08 -15.15 3.30
CA VAL A 333 -3.21 -15.13 4.50
C VAL A 333 -2.50 -16.47 4.67
N LEU A 334 -1.17 -16.44 4.71
CA LEU A 334 -0.34 -17.61 5.02
C LEU A 334 -0.05 -17.71 6.52
N ARG A 335 0.22 -16.57 7.20
CA ARG A 335 0.61 -16.55 8.60
C ARG A 335 0.19 -15.25 9.27
N MET A 336 -0.26 -15.36 10.52
CA MET A 336 -0.48 -14.24 11.43
C MET A 336 0.81 -13.94 12.23
N ALA A 337 0.99 -12.68 12.66
CA ALA A 337 2.17 -12.27 13.41
C ALA A 337 2.17 -12.86 14.83
N PRO A 338 3.22 -13.61 15.25
CA PRO A 338 3.24 -14.24 16.57
C PRO A 338 3.20 -13.27 17.75
N SER A 339 3.73 -12.05 17.58
CA SER A 339 3.72 -10.98 18.59
C SER A 339 2.42 -10.20 18.65
N MET A 340 1.62 -10.25 17.57
CA MET A 340 0.33 -9.55 17.42
C MET A 340 -0.62 -10.45 16.62
N PRO A 341 -1.27 -11.45 17.26
CA PRO A 341 -2.00 -12.51 16.55
C PRO A 341 -3.19 -12.05 15.70
N GLU A 342 -3.66 -10.82 15.89
CA GLU A 342 -4.68 -10.16 15.09
C GLU A 342 -4.16 -9.55 13.78
N ILE A 343 -2.84 -9.45 13.63
CA ILE A 343 -2.18 -8.84 12.47
C ILE A 343 -1.64 -9.90 11.52
N VAL A 344 -1.86 -9.71 10.23
CA VAL A 344 -1.27 -10.57 9.19
C VAL A 344 0.25 -10.33 9.12
N GLU A 345 1.04 -11.40 9.24
CA GLU A 345 2.48 -11.37 9.01
C GLU A 345 2.79 -11.59 7.52
N THR A 346 2.23 -12.65 6.93
CA THR A 346 2.58 -13.10 5.57
C THR A 346 1.32 -13.44 4.79
N SER A 347 1.25 -12.93 3.56
CA SER A 347 0.17 -13.20 2.62
C SER A 347 0.65 -13.20 1.18
N SER A 348 -0.21 -13.66 0.28
CA SER A 348 -0.05 -13.50 -1.16
C SER A 348 -1.36 -13.22 -1.85
N ASN A 349 -1.28 -12.60 -3.01
CA ASN A 349 -2.41 -12.30 -3.89
C ASN A 349 -2.09 -12.83 -5.29
N LEU A 350 -2.83 -13.82 -5.74
CA LEU A 350 -2.85 -14.28 -7.14
C LEU A 350 -3.54 -13.21 -7.99
N ALA A 351 -2.78 -12.19 -8.36
CA ALA A 351 -3.32 -10.94 -8.86
C ALA A 351 -3.76 -10.99 -10.32
N ILE A 352 -2.92 -11.56 -11.19
CA ILE A 352 -3.14 -11.54 -12.63
C ILE A 352 -2.86 -12.92 -13.20
N VAL A 353 -3.78 -13.41 -14.03
CA VAL A 353 -3.62 -14.63 -14.86
C VAL A 353 -3.94 -14.25 -16.30
N GLU A 354 -2.96 -14.37 -17.16
CA GLU A 354 -3.07 -14.11 -18.62
C GLU A 354 -2.57 -15.35 -19.36
N ILE A 355 -3.44 -16.04 -20.10
CA ILE A 355 -3.11 -17.22 -20.91
C ILE A 355 -3.76 -17.10 -22.28
N GLY A 356 -3.02 -17.35 -23.35
CA GLY A 356 -3.49 -17.30 -24.72
C GLY A 356 -2.38 -16.85 -25.67
N GLU A 357 -2.60 -16.99 -26.97
CA GLU A 357 -1.67 -16.56 -28.03
C GLU A 357 -0.24 -17.13 -27.86
N GLY A 358 -0.15 -18.38 -27.39
CA GLY A 358 1.11 -19.07 -27.16
C GLY A 358 1.91 -18.60 -25.94
N LYS A 359 1.28 -17.88 -25.02
CA LYS A 359 1.92 -17.35 -23.81
C LYS A 359 1.05 -17.55 -22.57
N ALA A 360 1.71 -17.78 -21.45
CA ALA A 360 1.10 -17.69 -20.14
C ALA A 360 1.92 -16.76 -19.24
N ALA A 361 1.26 -15.87 -18.53
CA ALA A 361 1.86 -15.00 -17.53
C ALA A 361 0.99 -14.96 -16.27
N ILE A 362 1.58 -15.30 -15.12
CA ILE A 362 0.93 -15.28 -13.82
C ILE A 362 1.72 -14.33 -12.93
N LYS A 363 1.02 -13.33 -12.35
CA LYS A 363 1.65 -12.29 -11.56
C LYS A 363 1.07 -12.29 -10.16
N ILE A 364 1.94 -12.40 -9.17
CA ILE A 364 1.60 -12.48 -7.75
C ILE A 364 2.31 -11.36 -7.02
N LEU A 365 1.68 -10.80 -6.00
CA LEU A 365 2.32 -9.99 -4.98
C LEU A 365 2.27 -10.74 -3.66
N ALA A 366 3.45 -11.05 -3.11
CA ALA A 366 3.57 -11.57 -1.76
C ALA A 366 4.03 -10.48 -0.80
N ARG A 367 3.52 -10.53 0.43
CA ARG A 367 3.83 -9.57 1.50
C ARG A 367 4.25 -10.30 2.77
N SER A 368 5.22 -9.74 3.49
CA SER A 368 5.55 -10.20 4.85
C SER A 368 6.26 -9.10 5.63
N SER A 369 5.94 -8.96 6.91
CA SER A 369 6.74 -8.16 7.84
C SER A 369 8.05 -8.86 8.24
N HIS A 370 8.17 -10.17 7.97
CA HIS A 370 9.33 -11.00 8.32
C HIS A 370 10.09 -11.45 7.07
N GLU A 371 11.35 -11.05 6.90
CA GLU A 371 12.16 -11.34 5.70
C GLU A 371 12.28 -12.84 5.39
N GLY A 372 12.47 -13.68 6.41
CA GLY A 372 12.56 -15.14 6.20
C GLY A 372 11.26 -15.73 5.64
N TYR A 373 10.10 -15.24 6.05
CA TYR A 373 8.82 -15.68 5.52
C TYR A 373 8.51 -15.08 4.15
N LYS A 374 8.97 -13.85 3.86
CA LYS A 374 8.92 -13.29 2.51
C LYS A 374 9.69 -14.15 1.53
N ALA A 375 10.92 -14.55 1.88
CA ALA A 375 11.71 -15.47 1.07
C ALA A 375 11.04 -16.84 0.94
N TYR A 376 10.48 -17.38 2.01
CA TYR A 376 9.79 -18.67 2.01
C TYR A 376 8.59 -18.71 1.08
N ILE A 377 7.69 -17.72 1.16
CA ILE A 377 6.51 -17.67 0.28
C ILE A 377 6.92 -17.46 -1.18
N ALA A 378 7.94 -16.66 -1.45
CA ALA A 378 8.48 -16.49 -2.80
C ALA A 378 8.98 -17.82 -3.39
N THR A 379 9.74 -18.60 -2.60
CA THR A 379 10.24 -19.92 -3.01
C THR A 379 9.11 -20.96 -3.16
N MET A 380 8.01 -20.84 -2.39
CA MET A 380 6.82 -21.68 -2.60
C MET A 380 6.25 -21.45 -4.00
N PHE A 381 6.10 -20.21 -4.44
CA PHE A 381 5.62 -19.88 -5.80
C PHE A 381 6.61 -20.33 -6.88
N GLU A 382 7.91 -20.11 -6.67
CA GLU A 382 8.94 -20.61 -7.58
C GLU A 382 8.82 -22.14 -7.76
N SER A 383 8.70 -22.87 -6.66
CA SER A 383 8.53 -24.32 -6.68
C SER A 383 7.25 -24.74 -7.41
N CYS A 384 6.11 -24.09 -7.08
CA CYS A 384 4.82 -24.40 -7.67
C CYS A 384 4.83 -24.22 -9.20
N PHE A 385 5.24 -23.06 -9.68
CA PHE A 385 5.19 -22.73 -11.11
C PHE A 385 6.33 -23.37 -11.91
N SER A 386 7.50 -23.62 -11.30
CA SER A 386 8.56 -24.37 -11.95
C SER A 386 8.17 -25.83 -12.21
N MET A 387 7.38 -26.46 -11.32
CA MET A 387 6.82 -27.80 -11.58
C MET A 387 5.86 -27.81 -12.78
N ALA A 388 5.19 -26.70 -13.06
CA ALA A 388 4.36 -26.51 -14.26
C ALA A 388 5.16 -26.11 -15.51
N GLY A 389 6.49 -26.10 -15.43
CA GLY A 389 7.37 -25.75 -16.55
C GLY A 389 7.54 -24.27 -16.81
N MET A 390 7.07 -23.41 -15.92
CA MET A 390 7.16 -21.95 -16.06
C MET A 390 8.51 -21.42 -15.57
N LYS A 391 8.99 -20.33 -16.20
CA LYS A 391 10.09 -19.52 -15.69
C LYS A 391 9.56 -18.57 -14.64
N VAL A 392 10.18 -18.52 -13.46
CA VAL A 392 9.79 -17.62 -12.37
C VAL A 392 10.85 -16.54 -12.16
N GLU A 393 10.43 -15.30 -12.06
CA GLU A 393 11.28 -14.13 -11.82
C GLU A 393 10.75 -13.32 -10.63
N PHE A 394 11.66 -12.78 -9.83
CA PHE A 394 11.37 -11.91 -8.69
C PHE A 394 11.79 -10.48 -9.00
N SER A 395 10.97 -9.51 -8.56
CA SER A 395 11.26 -8.08 -8.72
C SER A 395 10.58 -7.25 -7.64
N GLY A 396 10.86 -5.96 -7.58
CA GLY A 396 10.16 -5.01 -6.71
C GLY A 396 10.24 -5.36 -5.21
N SER A 397 11.30 -6.07 -4.77
CA SER A 397 11.41 -6.47 -3.37
C SER A 397 11.82 -5.30 -2.49
N TYR A 398 11.07 -5.07 -1.41
CA TYR A 398 11.41 -4.15 -0.33
C TYR A 398 11.21 -4.83 1.03
N GLY A 399 11.93 -4.31 2.04
CA GLY A 399 11.97 -4.89 3.38
C GLY A 399 10.66 -4.73 4.15
N GLY A 400 10.43 -5.64 5.11
CA GLY A 400 9.37 -5.51 6.10
C GLY A 400 9.89 -4.89 7.40
N TRP A 401 8.98 -4.33 8.17
CA TRP A 401 9.21 -3.88 9.54
C TRP A 401 8.45 -4.80 10.49
N ASN A 402 9.20 -5.70 11.12
CA ASN A 402 8.61 -6.67 12.04
C ASN A 402 8.14 -5.95 13.32
N PRO A 403 6.87 -6.12 13.74
CA PRO A 403 6.34 -5.46 14.92
C PRO A 403 7.14 -5.78 16.19
N ASN A 404 7.52 -4.72 16.93
CA ASN A 404 8.20 -4.85 18.23
C ASN A 404 7.39 -4.16 19.34
N PRO A 405 6.47 -4.88 20.03
CA PRO A 405 5.71 -4.31 21.15
C PRO A 405 6.58 -3.92 22.35
N ASP A 406 7.81 -4.40 22.40
CA ASP A 406 8.75 -4.11 23.49
C ASP A 406 9.66 -2.89 23.25
N SER A 407 9.49 -2.19 22.11
CA SER A 407 10.20 -0.96 21.76
C SER A 407 10.17 0.07 22.89
N ASP A 408 11.33 0.65 23.21
CA ASP A 408 11.43 1.68 24.25
C ASP A 408 10.73 2.98 23.84
N ILE A 409 10.85 3.38 22.57
CA ILE A 409 10.18 4.57 22.09
C ILE A 409 8.67 4.39 22.04
N LEU A 410 8.16 3.21 21.67
CA LEU A 410 6.73 2.92 21.74
C LEU A 410 6.20 3.08 23.16
N LYS A 411 6.86 2.45 24.16
CA LYS A 411 6.46 2.55 25.57
C LYS A 411 6.45 4.00 26.04
N HIS A 412 7.43 4.78 25.60
CA HIS A 412 7.51 6.20 25.93
C HIS A 412 6.37 7.01 25.30
N VAL A 413 6.12 6.83 24.02
CA VAL A 413 5.03 7.50 23.30
C VAL A 413 3.66 7.17 23.91
N LEU A 414 3.38 5.88 24.17
CA LEU A 414 2.13 5.45 24.78
C LEU A 414 1.92 6.03 26.18
N LYS A 415 2.99 6.13 26.98
CA LYS A 415 2.94 6.76 28.30
C LYS A 415 2.53 8.23 28.19
N VAL A 416 3.23 9.00 27.36
CA VAL A 416 2.95 10.42 27.16
C VAL A 416 1.55 10.64 26.59
N TYR A 417 1.14 9.83 25.61
CA TYR A 417 -0.21 9.88 25.05
C TYR A 417 -1.28 9.68 26.12
N LYS A 418 -1.14 8.64 26.96
CA LYS A 418 -2.08 8.36 28.04
C LYS A 418 -2.14 9.48 29.09
N GLU A 419 -0.98 10.06 29.45
CA GLU A 419 -0.92 11.19 30.39
C GLU A 419 -1.68 12.42 29.87
N GLN A 420 -1.63 12.68 28.57
CA GLN A 420 -2.28 13.83 27.94
C GLN A 420 -3.76 13.62 27.64
N ASN A 421 -4.16 12.41 27.22
CA ASN A 421 -5.49 12.15 26.70
C ASN A 421 -6.38 11.35 27.67
N GLY A 422 -5.81 10.74 28.71
CA GLY A 422 -6.55 9.96 29.70
C GLY A 422 -7.01 8.58 29.23
N GLU A 423 -6.59 8.16 28.04
CA GLU A 423 -6.90 6.86 27.41
C GLU A 423 -5.64 6.19 26.85
N ASP A 424 -5.72 4.89 26.64
CA ASP A 424 -4.61 4.14 26.06
C ASP A 424 -4.57 4.33 24.54
N GLY A 425 -3.37 4.53 24.00
CA GLY A 425 -3.15 4.53 22.56
C GLY A 425 -3.28 3.12 21.98
N LYS A 426 -3.78 3.03 20.75
CA LYS A 426 -3.96 1.77 20.04
C LYS A 426 -2.69 1.41 19.26
N VAL A 427 -2.06 0.29 19.61
CA VAL A 427 -0.88 -0.21 18.89
C VAL A 427 -1.33 -1.01 17.68
N GLN A 428 -0.74 -0.72 16.52
CA GLN A 428 -1.10 -1.32 15.24
C GLN A 428 0.13 -1.76 14.47
N ALA A 429 -0.08 -2.63 13.50
CA ALA A 429 0.83 -2.87 12.38
C ALA A 429 0.01 -2.95 11.10
N VAL A 430 0.55 -2.42 10.01
CA VAL A 430 -0.16 -2.38 8.72
C VAL A 430 0.40 -3.43 7.78
N HIS A 431 -0.47 -4.18 7.13
CA HIS A 431 -0.06 -5.18 6.16
C HIS A 431 0.11 -4.56 4.75
N ALA A 432 0.78 -3.39 4.70
CA ALA A 432 1.15 -2.64 3.52
C ALA A 432 2.58 -2.10 3.69
N GLY A 433 3.17 -1.54 2.63
CA GLY A 433 4.48 -0.88 2.71
C GLY A 433 4.39 0.44 3.47
N LEU A 434 5.44 0.75 4.22
CA LEU A 434 5.71 2.07 4.81
C LEU A 434 7.19 2.38 4.64
N GLU A 435 7.56 3.65 4.47
CA GLU A 435 8.95 4.08 4.36
C GLU A 435 9.80 3.66 5.56
N CYS A 436 9.19 3.55 6.75
CA CYS A 436 9.83 3.04 7.96
C CYS A 436 10.57 1.72 7.73
N SER A 437 9.97 0.78 6.97
CA SER A 437 10.58 -0.53 6.72
C SER A 437 11.82 -0.44 5.85
N ILE A 438 11.80 0.45 4.85
CA ILE A 438 12.90 0.67 3.93
C ILE A 438 14.05 1.37 4.65
N ILE A 439 13.72 2.40 5.45
CA ILE A 439 14.71 3.14 6.24
C ILE A 439 15.38 2.21 7.26
N LEU A 440 14.60 1.35 7.95
CA LEU A 440 15.14 0.33 8.86
C LEU A 440 16.07 -0.67 8.17
N GLY A 441 15.82 -1.00 6.91
CA GLY A 441 16.72 -1.85 6.12
C GLY A 441 18.13 -1.26 5.99
N LYS A 442 18.26 0.07 6.00
CA LYS A 442 19.52 0.82 5.89
C LYS A 442 20.08 1.24 7.26
N TYR A 443 19.19 1.49 8.21
CA TYR A 443 19.51 1.95 9.58
C TYR A 443 18.89 1.00 10.62
N PRO A 444 19.37 -0.25 10.72
CA PRO A 444 18.74 -1.27 11.56
C PRO A 444 18.84 -1.04 13.07
N HIS A 445 19.60 -0.03 13.49
CA HIS A 445 19.73 0.38 14.90
C HIS A 445 18.61 1.30 15.37
N LEU A 446 17.80 1.84 14.46
CA LEU A 446 16.75 2.78 14.82
C LEU A 446 15.61 2.11 15.59
N ASP A 447 15.16 2.77 16.65
CA ASP A 447 13.90 2.45 17.31
C ASP A 447 12.79 3.31 16.68
N VAL A 448 11.75 2.69 16.14
CA VAL A 448 10.81 3.33 15.20
C VAL A 448 9.39 3.23 15.69
N VAL A 449 8.64 4.32 15.57
CA VAL A 449 7.17 4.35 15.70
C VAL A 449 6.60 5.35 14.70
N SER A 450 5.44 5.02 14.11
CA SER A 450 4.68 5.92 13.24
C SER A 450 3.38 6.33 13.90
N PHE A 451 3.04 7.62 13.84
CA PHE A 451 1.79 8.19 14.32
C PHE A 451 1.55 9.57 13.70
N GLY A 452 0.30 10.02 13.64
CA GLY A 452 -0.04 11.29 13.03
C GLY A 452 -1.44 11.79 13.40
N PRO A 453 -1.86 12.94 12.85
CA PRO A 453 -3.20 13.45 13.00
C PRO A 453 -4.21 12.65 12.17
N THR A 454 -5.52 12.77 12.48
CA THR A 454 -6.55 12.09 11.70
C THR A 454 -6.76 12.72 10.34
N LEU A 455 -6.55 11.90 9.30
CA LEU A 455 -6.86 12.16 7.90
C LEU A 455 -8.01 11.25 7.47
N CYS A 456 -8.77 11.64 6.48
CA CYS A 456 -9.82 10.82 5.89
C CYS A 456 -9.81 10.92 4.38
N SER A 457 -10.01 9.79 3.72
CA SER A 457 -10.09 9.67 2.27
C SER A 457 -8.85 10.23 1.53
N PRO A 458 -7.61 9.91 2.00
CA PRO A 458 -6.41 10.28 1.26
C PRO A 458 -6.51 9.79 -0.19
N HIS A 459 -5.67 10.31 -1.08
CA HIS A 459 -5.61 9.97 -2.52
C HIS A 459 -6.92 10.18 -3.28
N THR A 460 -7.86 10.94 -2.73
CA THR A 460 -9.13 11.30 -3.39
C THR A 460 -9.43 12.80 -3.31
N GLN A 461 -10.34 13.27 -4.16
CA GLN A 461 -10.87 14.63 -4.08
C GLN A 461 -11.65 14.95 -2.79
N PHE A 462 -11.85 13.97 -1.92
CA PHE A 462 -12.56 14.08 -0.63
C PHE A 462 -11.61 14.05 0.56
N GLU A 463 -10.32 14.09 0.30
CA GLU A 463 -9.29 14.16 1.33
C GLU A 463 -9.53 15.33 2.27
N ARG A 464 -9.46 15.05 3.57
CA ARG A 464 -9.66 16.03 4.64
C ARG A 464 -8.88 15.66 5.88
N CYS A 465 -8.42 16.65 6.62
CA CYS A 465 -7.79 16.47 7.92
C CYS A 465 -8.64 17.05 9.06
N GLN A 466 -8.62 16.41 10.23
CA GLN A 466 -9.39 16.82 11.39
C GLN A 466 -8.63 17.88 12.18
N ILE A 467 -9.28 19.04 12.41
CA ILE A 467 -8.66 20.19 13.10
C ILE A 467 -8.39 19.88 14.57
N SER A 468 -9.37 19.28 15.24
CA SER A 468 -9.32 19.08 16.70
C SER A 468 -8.22 18.15 17.18
N CYS A 469 -7.71 17.24 16.33
CA CYS A 469 -6.62 16.32 16.69
C CYS A 469 -5.21 16.93 16.55
N VAL A 470 -5.04 18.02 15.76
CA VAL A 470 -3.70 18.60 15.50
C VAL A 470 -3.09 19.23 16.74
N ALA A 471 -3.89 19.87 17.61
CA ALA A 471 -3.37 20.45 18.85
C ALA A 471 -2.92 19.39 19.89
N PRO A 472 -3.68 18.31 20.16
CA PRO A 472 -3.18 17.17 20.94
C PRO A 472 -1.91 16.54 20.33
N PHE A 473 -1.87 16.32 19.01
CA PHE A 473 -0.71 15.79 18.32
C PHE A 473 0.53 16.69 18.53
N TRP A 474 0.40 18.02 18.37
CA TRP A 474 1.48 18.97 18.63
C TRP A 474 1.97 18.93 20.07
N ASN A 475 1.05 18.79 21.05
CA ASN A 475 1.44 18.66 22.45
C ASN A 475 2.19 17.37 22.72
N LEU A 476 1.77 16.25 22.11
CA LEU A 476 2.48 14.98 22.17
C LEU A 476 3.90 15.13 21.64
N MET A 477 4.08 15.72 20.46
CA MET A 477 5.39 15.94 19.86
C MET A 477 6.33 16.78 20.77
N LYS A 478 5.83 17.88 21.33
CA LYS A 478 6.61 18.73 22.24
C LYS A 478 7.07 17.99 23.48
N GLN A 479 6.19 17.22 24.12
CA GLN A 479 6.54 16.48 25.33
C GLN A 479 7.48 15.33 25.03
N LEU A 480 7.28 14.59 23.94
CA LEU A 480 8.18 13.51 23.51
C LEU A 480 9.60 14.03 23.32
N LEU A 481 9.78 15.13 22.60
CA LEU A 481 11.09 15.69 22.35
C LEU A 481 11.78 16.20 23.63
N ALA A 482 11.01 16.74 24.58
CA ALA A 482 11.53 17.19 25.88
C ALA A 482 11.93 16.02 26.80
N GLU A 483 11.26 14.87 26.68
CA GLU A 483 11.46 13.70 27.55
C GLU A 483 12.25 12.56 26.92
N ILE A 484 12.78 12.72 25.69
CA ILE A 484 13.59 11.68 25.02
C ILE A 484 14.68 11.15 25.96
N PRO A 485 14.86 9.81 26.06
CA PRO A 485 15.86 9.20 26.94
C PRO A 485 17.28 9.67 26.66
N THR A 486 18.14 9.57 27.66
CA THR A 486 19.59 9.76 27.49
C THR A 486 20.21 8.59 26.72
N LYS A 487 21.34 8.85 26.10
CA LYS A 487 22.19 7.83 25.44
C LYS A 487 22.70 6.80 26.41
#